data_c9f77a6bf086215ef4037057c534a559
#
_entry.id   c9f77a6bf086215ef4037057c534a559
#
_cell.length_a   1.000
_cell.length_b   1.000
_cell.length_c   1.000
_cell.angle_alpha   90.00
_cell.angle_beta   90.00
_cell.angle_gamma   90.00
#
_symmetry.space_group_name_H-M   'P 1'
#
loop_
_entity.id
_entity.type
_entity.pdbx_description
1 polymer ?
#
loop_
_entity_poly.entity_id
_entity_poly.type
_entity_poly.pdbx_seq_one_letter_code
_entity_poly.pdbx_strand_id
1 'polypeptide(L)'
;MRRFVMFIIAVVFAFSACASATNSEKGAGWGAAIGTIAGAGLGYAIGGKKGMAIGAGTGLVVGTISGMSIGTYMDNQEQELRDAFNAAESASIRRDQEVLELTFKSDIMFDVDSSIIKPGAYSELDRVSDILNKYYQTNVRIEGHTDSTGSETYNLDLSEKRANAVKNALIARGVSSSRLITIGFGMSQPVADNQTEAGRQLNRRVTMRIAPIG
;
A
#
# COMPACT_ATOMS: atom_id res chain seq x y z
N MET A 1 44.81 -10.82 -36.33
CA MET A 1 43.47 -10.67 -36.96
C MET A 1 42.39 -11.64 -36.45
N ARG A 2 42.64 -12.94 -36.29
CA ARG A 2 41.62 -13.92 -35.81
C ARG A 2 41.08 -13.65 -34.40
N ARG A 3 41.87 -13.12 -33.45
CA ARG A 3 41.46 -12.84 -32.10
C ARG A 3 40.58 -11.54 -31.96
N PHE A 4 40.75 -10.60 -32.89
CA PHE A 4 39.98 -9.36 -32.96
C PHE A 4 38.56 -9.61 -33.52
N VAL A 5 38.43 -10.52 -34.50
CA VAL A 5 37.15 -10.89 -35.08
C VAL A 5 36.28 -11.67 -34.08
N MET A 6 36.88 -12.52 -33.21
CA MET A 6 36.15 -13.21 -32.15
C MET A 6 35.59 -12.28 -31.08
N PHE A 7 36.32 -11.18 -30.77
CA PHE A 7 35.83 -10.19 -29.78
C PHE A 7 34.65 -9.35 -30.32
N ILE A 8 34.67 -9.04 -31.61
CA ILE A 8 33.56 -8.30 -32.25
C ILE A 8 32.31 -9.18 -32.35
N ILE A 9 32.43 -10.48 -32.66
CA ILE A 9 31.31 -11.42 -32.69
C ILE A 9 30.70 -11.60 -31.27
N ALA A 10 31.51 -11.66 -30.21
CA ALA A 10 31.03 -11.76 -28.84
C ALA A 10 30.25 -10.50 -28.38
N VAL A 11 30.70 -9.30 -28.79
CA VAL A 11 30.03 -8.05 -28.48
C VAL A 11 28.70 -7.90 -29.24
N VAL A 12 28.63 -8.35 -30.50
CA VAL A 12 27.39 -8.31 -31.29
C VAL A 12 26.34 -9.30 -30.73
N PHE A 13 26.76 -10.46 -30.21
CA PHE A 13 25.84 -11.38 -29.55
C PHE A 13 25.31 -10.87 -28.21
N ALA A 14 26.09 -10.09 -27.47
CA ALA A 14 25.63 -9.48 -26.22
C ALA A 14 24.55 -8.39 -26.44
N PHE A 15 24.61 -7.66 -27.58
CA PHE A 15 23.58 -6.67 -27.92
C PHE A 15 22.30 -7.28 -28.52
N SER A 16 22.37 -8.47 -29.14
CA SER A 16 21.19 -9.15 -29.69
C SER A 16 20.31 -9.81 -28.62
N ALA A 17 20.85 -10.11 -27.43
CA ALA A 17 20.07 -10.67 -26.32
C ALA A 17 19.10 -9.67 -25.67
N CYS A 18 19.30 -8.37 -25.87
CA CYS A 18 18.41 -7.33 -25.32
C CYS A 18 17.17 -7.02 -26.18
N ALA A 19 17.07 -7.60 -27.40
CA ALA A 19 16.00 -7.23 -28.36
C ALA A 19 14.75 -8.13 -28.30
N SER A 20 14.75 -9.21 -27.51
CA SER A 20 13.63 -10.16 -27.43
C SER A 20 13.04 -10.37 -26.03
N ALA A 21 13.32 -9.47 -25.10
CA ALA A 21 12.64 -9.49 -23.80
C ALA A 21 11.15 -9.18 -24.02
N THR A 22 10.30 -10.14 -23.70
CA THR A 22 8.84 -9.96 -23.74
C THR A 22 8.41 -8.89 -22.76
N ASN A 23 7.23 -8.27 -22.96
CA ASN A 23 6.72 -7.23 -22.06
C ASN A 23 6.61 -7.72 -20.60
N SER A 24 6.45 -9.03 -20.37
CA SER A 24 6.43 -9.63 -19.04
C SER A 24 7.79 -9.61 -18.32
N GLU A 25 8.90 -9.81 -19.04
CA GLU A 25 10.25 -9.75 -18.46
C GLU A 25 10.67 -8.31 -18.13
N LYS A 26 10.25 -7.35 -18.95
CA LYS A 26 10.44 -5.91 -18.64
C LYS A 26 9.65 -5.48 -17.41
N GLY A 27 8.42 -5.97 -17.27
CA GLY A 27 7.57 -5.69 -16.08
C GLY A 27 8.19 -6.20 -14.79
N ALA A 28 8.75 -7.41 -14.77
CA ALA A 28 9.38 -7.99 -13.59
C ALA A 28 10.63 -7.21 -13.14
N GLY A 29 11.48 -6.77 -14.09
CA GLY A 29 12.69 -6.00 -13.77
C GLY A 29 12.39 -4.61 -13.20
N TRP A 30 11.43 -3.92 -13.78
CA TRP A 30 11.01 -2.59 -13.32
C TRP A 30 10.23 -2.65 -12.01
N GLY A 31 9.37 -3.66 -11.82
CA GLY A 31 8.63 -3.87 -10.58
C GLY A 31 9.53 -4.05 -9.36
N ALA A 32 10.60 -4.86 -9.50
CA ALA A 32 11.59 -5.06 -8.44
C ALA A 32 12.36 -3.77 -8.12
N ALA A 33 12.78 -3.00 -9.12
CA ALA A 33 13.49 -1.75 -8.93
C ALA A 33 12.63 -0.69 -8.24
N ILE A 34 11.38 -0.52 -8.67
CA ILE A 34 10.46 0.47 -8.11
C ILE A 34 10.01 0.06 -6.70
N GLY A 35 9.70 -1.21 -6.46
CA GLY A 35 9.33 -1.73 -5.15
C GLY A 35 10.44 -1.53 -4.12
N THR A 36 11.69 -1.75 -4.49
CA THR A 36 12.84 -1.56 -3.61
C THR A 36 13.06 -0.08 -3.26
N ILE A 37 12.95 0.81 -4.24
CA ILE A 37 13.11 2.27 -4.03
C ILE A 37 11.98 2.82 -3.18
N ALA A 38 10.74 2.47 -3.49
CA ALA A 38 9.57 2.93 -2.73
C ALA A 38 9.58 2.37 -1.30
N GLY A 39 9.87 1.08 -1.12
CA GLY A 39 9.96 0.44 0.18
C GLY A 39 11.11 0.99 1.03
N ALA A 40 12.28 1.22 0.44
CA ALA A 40 13.44 1.79 1.12
C ALA A 40 13.20 3.25 1.53
N GLY A 41 12.58 4.05 0.66
CA GLY A 41 12.27 5.46 0.94
C GLY A 41 11.28 5.61 2.08
N LEU A 42 10.21 4.85 2.06
CA LEU A 42 9.21 4.83 3.14
C LEU A 42 9.79 4.28 4.44
N GLY A 43 10.58 3.21 4.37
CA GLY A 43 11.25 2.63 5.53
C GLY A 43 12.23 3.61 6.18
N TYR A 44 12.98 4.38 5.40
CA TYR A 44 13.89 5.40 5.92
C TYR A 44 13.16 6.56 6.60
N ALA A 45 12.05 7.02 6.02
CA ALA A 45 11.24 8.10 6.60
C ALA A 45 10.64 7.75 7.97
N ILE A 46 10.40 6.46 8.24
CA ILE A 46 9.72 5.98 9.44
C ILE A 46 10.69 5.46 10.50
N GLY A 47 11.77 4.79 10.10
CA GLY A 47 12.68 4.09 11.03
C GLY A 47 14.16 4.32 10.77
N GLY A 48 14.54 5.35 10.00
CA GLY A 48 15.91 5.63 9.63
C GLY A 48 16.56 4.44 8.91
N LYS A 49 17.85 4.17 9.17
CA LYS A 49 18.59 3.09 8.51
C LYS A 49 18.00 1.69 8.74
N LYS A 50 17.40 1.43 9.90
CA LYS A 50 16.74 0.13 10.19
C LYS A 50 15.42 -0.03 9.43
N GLY A 51 14.62 1.04 9.38
CA GLY A 51 13.38 1.06 8.60
C GLY A 51 13.63 0.94 7.09
N MET A 52 14.72 1.52 6.58
CA MET A 52 15.12 1.37 5.18
C MET A 52 15.42 -0.10 4.82
N ALA A 53 16.10 -0.83 5.69
CA ALA A 53 16.41 -2.24 5.47
C ALA A 53 15.14 -3.12 5.45
N ILE A 54 14.19 -2.85 6.33
CA ILE A 54 12.89 -3.56 6.37
C ILE A 54 12.06 -3.19 5.14
N GLY A 55 11.99 -1.90 4.80
CA GLY A 55 11.26 -1.42 3.63
C GLY A 55 11.82 -1.96 2.31
N ALA A 56 13.14 -2.03 2.17
CA ALA A 56 13.79 -2.64 1.00
C ALA A 56 13.53 -4.15 0.92
N GLY A 57 13.53 -4.85 2.06
CA GLY A 57 13.22 -6.29 2.13
C GLY A 57 11.80 -6.62 1.71
N THR A 58 10.82 -5.83 2.12
CA THR A 58 9.41 -5.99 1.70
C THR A 58 9.17 -5.57 0.25
N GLY A 59 9.94 -4.61 -0.27
CA GLY A 59 9.87 -4.20 -1.67
C GLY A 59 10.44 -5.24 -2.66
N LEU A 60 11.42 -6.02 -2.23
CA LEU A 60 12.00 -7.08 -3.07
C LEU A 60 11.05 -8.26 -3.35
N VAL A 61 10.09 -8.49 -2.47
CA VAL A 61 9.13 -9.60 -2.62
C VAL A 61 8.07 -9.31 -3.69
N VAL A 62 7.82 -8.04 -4.04
CA VAL A 62 6.80 -7.64 -5.04
C VAL A 62 7.23 -7.97 -6.50
N GLY A 63 8.49 -8.33 -6.73
CA GLY A 63 9.04 -8.48 -8.08
C GLY A 63 9.08 -9.90 -8.68
N THR A 64 8.61 -10.93 -7.99
CA THR A 64 8.86 -12.33 -8.38
C THR A 64 7.69 -13.08 -9.05
N ILE A 65 6.49 -12.50 -9.09
CA ILE A 65 5.36 -13.08 -9.83
C ILE A 65 5.35 -12.53 -11.26
N SER A 66 5.13 -13.39 -12.26
CA SER A 66 5.11 -12.99 -13.68
C SER A 66 4.12 -11.83 -13.92
N GLY A 67 4.61 -10.70 -14.43
CA GLY A 67 3.89 -9.42 -14.47
C GLY A 67 2.48 -9.43 -15.11
N MET A 68 2.14 -10.46 -15.87
CA MET A 68 0.82 -10.59 -16.52
C MET A 68 -0.27 -11.12 -15.55
N SER A 69 0.09 -11.95 -14.57
CA SER A 69 -0.87 -12.48 -13.60
C SER A 69 -1.15 -11.52 -12.45
N ILE A 70 -0.17 -10.71 -12.05
CA ILE A 70 -0.34 -9.69 -11.01
C ILE A 70 -1.26 -8.57 -11.49
N GLY A 71 -1.03 -8.03 -12.68
CA GLY A 71 -1.85 -6.94 -13.23
C GLY A 71 -3.33 -7.31 -13.23
N THR A 72 -3.69 -8.45 -13.82
CA THR A 72 -5.08 -8.92 -13.85
C THR A 72 -5.64 -9.19 -12.45
N TYR A 73 -4.82 -9.73 -11.54
CA TYR A 73 -5.25 -9.99 -10.16
C TYR A 73 -5.58 -8.69 -9.42
N MET A 74 -4.72 -7.68 -9.55
CA MET A 74 -4.93 -6.38 -8.95
C MET A 74 -6.06 -5.59 -9.63
N ASP A 75 -6.23 -5.72 -10.94
CA ASP A 75 -7.35 -5.10 -11.69
C ASP A 75 -8.70 -5.65 -11.20
N ASN A 76 -8.81 -6.96 -11.02
CA ASN A 76 -10.03 -7.59 -10.50
C ASN A 76 -10.29 -7.18 -9.05
N GLN A 77 -9.26 -7.11 -8.21
CA GLN A 77 -9.40 -6.65 -6.82
C GLN A 77 -9.83 -5.18 -6.76
N GLU A 78 -9.26 -4.31 -7.61
CA GLU A 78 -9.65 -2.92 -7.73
C GLU A 78 -11.13 -2.79 -8.13
N GLN A 79 -11.56 -3.55 -9.15
CA GLN A 79 -12.93 -3.54 -9.62
C GLN A 79 -13.89 -3.93 -8.50
N GLU A 80 -13.64 -5.01 -7.78
CA GLU A 80 -14.50 -5.43 -6.67
C GLU A 80 -14.54 -4.42 -5.53
N LEU A 81 -13.41 -3.79 -5.20
CA LEU A 81 -13.40 -2.69 -4.24
C LEU A 81 -14.25 -1.52 -4.73
N ARG A 82 -14.11 -1.11 -5.99
CA ARG A 82 -14.92 -0.03 -6.57
C ARG A 82 -16.40 -0.37 -6.56
N ASP A 83 -16.77 -1.59 -6.93
CA ASP A 83 -18.16 -2.04 -6.94
C ASP A 83 -18.75 -2.07 -5.51
N ALA A 84 -17.98 -2.54 -4.53
CA ALA A 84 -18.39 -2.60 -3.14
C ALA A 84 -18.60 -1.21 -2.51
N PHE A 85 -17.85 -0.18 -2.98
CA PHE A 85 -17.87 1.18 -2.43
C PHE A 85 -18.41 2.24 -3.40
N ASN A 86 -18.92 1.87 -4.58
CA ASN A 86 -19.33 2.80 -5.64
C ASN A 86 -20.46 3.78 -5.22
N ALA A 87 -21.30 3.36 -4.29
CA ALA A 87 -22.41 4.17 -3.76
C ALA A 87 -22.06 4.82 -2.40
N ALA A 88 -20.88 4.56 -1.84
CA ALA A 88 -20.53 4.99 -0.50
C ALA A 88 -19.60 6.22 -0.54
N GLU A 89 -20.07 7.35 0.00
CA GLU A 89 -19.20 8.51 0.29
C GLU A 89 -18.17 8.20 1.42
N SER A 90 -18.24 6.99 1.98
CA SER A 90 -17.43 6.55 3.13
C SER A 90 -15.99 6.26 2.79
N ALA A 91 -15.71 5.84 1.56
CA ALA A 91 -14.38 5.44 1.13
C ALA A 91 -14.01 6.01 -0.24
N SER A 92 -12.72 6.20 -0.45
CA SER A 92 -12.15 6.53 -1.77
C SER A 92 -11.11 5.49 -2.15
N ILE A 93 -11.11 5.09 -3.44
CA ILE A 93 -10.19 4.11 -3.98
C ILE A 93 -9.34 4.80 -5.04
N ARG A 94 -8.03 4.70 -4.88
CA ARG A 94 -7.04 5.17 -5.85
C ARG A 94 -6.05 4.06 -6.14
N ARG A 95 -5.57 3.98 -7.35
CA ARG A 95 -4.47 3.11 -7.73
C ARG A 95 -3.23 3.94 -8.03
N ASP A 96 -2.12 3.52 -7.45
CA ASP A 96 -0.80 4.04 -7.77
C ASP A 96 0.08 2.85 -8.15
N GLN A 97 0.31 2.69 -9.46
CA GLN A 97 0.99 1.51 -10.03
C GLN A 97 0.32 0.19 -9.62
N GLU A 98 1.03 -0.65 -8.86
CA GLU A 98 0.54 -1.94 -8.37
C GLU A 98 -0.07 -1.87 -6.95
N VAL A 99 -0.18 -0.67 -6.37
CA VAL A 99 -0.72 -0.46 -5.03
C VAL A 99 -2.12 0.13 -5.12
N LEU A 100 -3.09 -0.53 -4.49
CA LEU A 100 -4.42 0.02 -4.30
C LEU A 100 -4.48 0.75 -2.96
N GLU A 101 -4.92 1.99 -2.98
CA GLU A 101 -5.16 2.80 -1.78
C GLU A 101 -6.66 2.88 -1.54
N LEU A 102 -7.11 2.30 -0.44
CA LEU A 102 -8.48 2.42 0.07
C LEU A 102 -8.45 3.32 1.29
N THR A 103 -9.04 4.49 1.19
CA THR A 103 -9.04 5.50 2.25
C THR A 103 -10.45 5.72 2.80
N PHE A 104 -10.56 5.60 4.12
CA PHE A 104 -11.77 5.92 4.89
C PHE A 104 -11.60 7.24 5.64
N LYS A 105 -12.66 8.05 5.66
CA LYS A 105 -12.74 9.22 6.55
C LYS A 105 -12.80 8.74 8.00
N SER A 106 -11.97 9.29 8.89
CA SER A 106 -11.96 8.89 10.30
C SER A 106 -13.32 9.09 10.99
N ASP A 107 -14.03 10.14 10.62
CA ASP A 107 -15.33 10.47 11.21
C ASP A 107 -16.41 9.40 10.97
N ILE A 108 -16.24 8.58 9.94
CA ILE A 108 -17.08 7.41 9.66
C ILE A 108 -16.69 6.23 10.54
N MET A 109 -15.38 6.06 10.77
CA MET A 109 -14.84 4.91 11.47
C MET A 109 -14.82 5.08 12.99
N PHE A 110 -14.62 6.31 13.49
CA PHE A 110 -14.37 6.61 14.91
C PHE A 110 -15.11 7.87 15.34
N ASP A 111 -15.40 7.98 16.63
CA ASP A 111 -15.78 9.23 17.25
C ASP A 111 -14.55 10.13 17.47
N VAL A 112 -14.81 11.41 17.78
CA VAL A 112 -13.75 12.38 18.09
C VAL A 112 -12.91 11.85 19.26
N ASP A 113 -11.60 11.99 19.14
CA ASP A 113 -10.63 11.54 20.15
C ASP A 113 -10.73 10.05 20.55
N SER A 114 -11.37 9.23 19.71
CA SER A 114 -11.57 7.81 19.94
C SER A 114 -10.83 6.95 18.91
N SER A 115 -10.40 5.77 19.34
CA SER A 115 -9.93 4.67 18.50
C SER A 115 -10.88 3.46 18.53
N ILE A 116 -12.06 3.62 19.14
CA ILE A 116 -13.10 2.58 19.14
C ILE A 116 -13.88 2.69 17.83
N ILE A 117 -13.94 1.57 17.09
CA ILE A 117 -14.66 1.51 15.81
C ILE A 117 -16.17 1.65 16.08
N LYS A 118 -16.80 2.56 15.36
CA LYS A 118 -18.26 2.78 15.43
C LYS A 118 -19.02 1.57 14.93
N PRO A 119 -20.17 1.24 15.51
CA PRO A 119 -20.98 0.10 15.04
C PRO A 119 -21.31 0.15 13.53
N GLY A 120 -21.60 1.35 13.00
CA GLY A 120 -21.89 1.52 11.56
C GLY A 120 -20.72 1.28 10.63
N ALA A 121 -19.47 1.36 11.13
CA ALA A 121 -18.27 1.13 10.31
C ALA A 121 -17.94 -0.37 10.14
N TYR A 122 -18.55 -1.24 10.93
CA TYR A 122 -18.27 -2.68 10.81
C TYR A 122 -18.73 -3.26 9.47
N SER A 123 -19.82 -2.76 8.88
CA SER A 123 -20.28 -3.18 7.55
C SER A 123 -19.27 -2.86 6.45
N GLU A 124 -18.53 -1.74 6.58
CA GLU A 124 -17.46 -1.38 5.65
C GLU A 124 -16.27 -2.34 5.80
N LEU A 125 -15.94 -2.68 7.04
CA LEU A 125 -14.86 -3.64 7.32
C LEU A 125 -15.23 -5.07 6.91
N ASP A 126 -16.51 -5.47 6.97
CA ASP A 126 -17.00 -6.74 6.47
C ASP A 126 -16.72 -6.85 4.96
N ARG A 127 -17.12 -5.84 4.16
CA ARG A 127 -16.88 -5.81 2.70
C ARG A 127 -15.39 -5.85 2.36
N VAL A 128 -14.56 -5.06 3.06
CA VAL A 128 -13.11 -5.07 2.85
C VAL A 128 -12.53 -6.45 3.16
N SER A 129 -12.96 -7.06 4.28
CA SER A 129 -12.46 -8.37 4.70
C SER A 129 -12.78 -9.47 3.72
N ASP A 130 -14.00 -9.47 3.17
CA ASP A 130 -14.43 -10.44 2.15
C ASP A 130 -13.53 -10.36 0.91
N ILE A 131 -13.26 -9.13 0.44
CA ILE A 131 -12.37 -8.91 -0.70
C ILE A 131 -10.92 -9.30 -0.36
N LEU A 132 -10.40 -8.93 0.81
CA LEU A 132 -9.04 -9.29 1.22
C LEU A 132 -8.86 -10.80 1.42
N ASN A 133 -9.90 -11.52 1.87
CA ASN A 133 -9.89 -12.96 1.99
C ASN A 133 -9.95 -13.66 0.63
N LYS A 134 -10.72 -13.12 -0.31
CA LYS A 134 -10.75 -13.59 -1.70
C LYS A 134 -9.43 -13.35 -2.41
N TYR A 135 -8.86 -12.15 -2.25
CA TYR A 135 -7.58 -11.75 -2.83
C TYR A 135 -6.43 -11.92 -1.81
N TYR A 136 -6.18 -13.16 -1.41
CA TYR A 136 -5.23 -13.49 -0.33
C TYR A 136 -3.75 -13.28 -0.70
N GLN A 137 -3.42 -13.09 -1.98
CA GLN A 137 -2.06 -12.85 -2.47
C GLN A 137 -1.65 -11.36 -2.40
N THR A 138 -2.16 -10.63 -1.43
CA THR A 138 -1.80 -9.24 -1.19
C THR A 138 -1.44 -9.00 0.28
N ASN A 139 -0.50 -8.10 0.52
CA ASN A 139 -0.20 -7.52 1.83
C ASN A 139 -0.94 -6.20 1.99
N VAL A 140 -1.30 -5.85 3.21
CA VAL A 140 -2.03 -4.63 3.53
C VAL A 140 -1.31 -3.84 4.61
N ARG A 141 -0.96 -2.60 4.30
CA ARG A 141 -0.47 -1.63 5.27
C ARG A 141 -1.61 -0.68 5.63
N ILE A 142 -1.92 -0.60 6.92
CA ILE A 142 -2.97 0.22 7.47
C ILE A 142 -2.33 1.44 8.10
N GLU A 143 -2.62 2.62 7.57
CA GLU A 143 -2.03 3.89 7.93
C GLU A 143 -3.08 4.76 8.64
N GLY A 144 -2.76 5.21 9.87
CA GLY A 144 -3.59 6.16 10.60
C GLY A 144 -3.06 7.58 10.45
N HIS A 145 -3.95 8.54 10.24
CA HIS A 145 -3.63 9.95 10.12
C HIS A 145 -4.59 10.81 10.93
N THR A 146 -4.10 11.95 11.42
CA THR A 146 -4.88 12.98 12.11
C THR A 146 -4.76 14.31 11.37
N ASP A 147 -5.54 15.27 11.76
CA ASP A 147 -5.27 16.68 11.49
C ASP A 147 -4.19 17.24 12.44
N SER A 148 -3.91 18.53 12.33
CA SER A 148 -2.89 19.21 13.14
C SER A 148 -3.40 19.70 14.53
N THR A 149 -4.58 19.29 14.94
CA THR A 149 -5.15 19.70 16.23
C THR A 149 -4.52 18.88 17.36
N GLY A 150 -4.00 19.52 18.39
CA GLY A 150 -3.34 18.86 19.52
C GLY A 150 -1.83 18.68 19.34
N SER A 151 -1.21 17.93 20.26
CA SER A 151 0.23 17.69 20.22
C SER A 151 0.60 16.58 19.23
N GLU A 152 1.82 16.65 18.69
CA GLU A 152 2.36 15.63 17.78
C GLU A 152 2.35 14.24 18.41
N THR A 153 2.79 14.14 19.67
CA THR A 153 2.84 12.87 20.40
C THR A 153 1.44 12.26 20.57
N TYR A 154 0.46 13.09 20.91
CA TYR A 154 -0.94 12.67 21.05
C TYR A 154 -1.49 12.15 19.71
N ASN A 155 -1.28 12.89 18.63
CA ASN A 155 -1.73 12.54 17.29
C ASN A 155 -1.06 11.27 16.77
N LEU A 156 0.22 11.08 17.05
CA LEU A 156 0.94 9.86 16.69
C LEU A 156 0.32 8.64 17.39
N ASP A 157 0.13 8.71 18.72
CA ASP A 157 -0.48 7.63 19.50
C ASP A 157 -1.92 7.32 19.05
N LEU A 158 -2.75 8.37 18.85
CA LEU A 158 -4.13 8.21 18.39
C LEU A 158 -4.21 7.54 17.03
N SER A 159 -3.37 7.97 16.10
CA SER A 159 -3.33 7.41 14.74
C SER A 159 -2.88 5.95 14.72
N GLU A 160 -1.89 5.59 15.56
CA GLU A 160 -1.46 4.21 15.72
C GLU A 160 -2.55 3.32 16.32
N LYS A 161 -3.22 3.79 17.38
CA LYS A 161 -4.36 3.07 17.99
C LYS A 161 -5.49 2.84 16.99
N ARG A 162 -5.82 3.83 16.16
CA ARG A 162 -6.83 3.69 15.10
C ARG A 162 -6.44 2.67 14.05
N ALA A 163 -5.20 2.70 13.56
CA ALA A 163 -4.70 1.70 12.62
C ALA A 163 -4.74 0.29 13.21
N ASN A 164 -4.36 0.13 14.49
CA ASN A 164 -4.40 -1.15 15.19
C ASN A 164 -5.85 -1.63 15.43
N ALA A 165 -6.79 -0.75 15.71
CA ALA A 165 -8.21 -1.11 15.84
C ALA A 165 -8.76 -1.69 14.53
N VAL A 166 -8.46 -1.06 13.40
CA VAL A 166 -8.83 -1.57 12.07
C VAL A 166 -8.16 -2.92 11.78
N LYS A 167 -6.86 -3.07 12.04
CA LYS A 167 -6.15 -4.35 11.90
C LYS A 167 -6.83 -5.46 12.69
N ASN A 168 -7.13 -5.22 13.96
CA ASN A 168 -7.77 -6.22 14.82
C ASN A 168 -9.17 -6.59 14.32
N ALA A 169 -9.92 -5.64 13.81
CA ALA A 169 -11.23 -5.87 13.22
C ALA A 169 -11.16 -6.73 11.94
N LEU A 170 -10.13 -6.54 11.10
CA LEU A 170 -9.89 -7.37 9.91
C LEU A 170 -9.45 -8.79 10.29
N ILE A 171 -8.59 -8.94 11.31
CA ILE A 171 -8.19 -10.26 11.84
C ILE A 171 -9.39 -11.02 12.36
N ALA A 172 -10.28 -10.36 13.12
CA ALA A 172 -11.50 -10.97 13.62
C ALA A 172 -12.45 -11.47 12.51
N ARG A 173 -12.24 -10.99 11.26
CA ARG A 173 -12.97 -11.37 10.04
C ARG A 173 -12.23 -12.35 9.15
N GLY A 174 -11.16 -12.96 9.66
CA GLY A 174 -10.41 -14.00 8.97
C GLY A 174 -9.25 -13.54 8.11
N VAL A 175 -8.96 -12.23 8.04
CA VAL A 175 -7.77 -11.76 7.33
C VAL A 175 -6.52 -12.16 8.11
N SER A 176 -5.57 -12.84 7.45
CA SER A 176 -4.34 -13.31 8.10
C SER A 176 -3.52 -12.16 8.68
N SER A 177 -3.17 -12.26 9.95
CA SER A 177 -2.38 -11.25 10.66
C SER A 177 -0.99 -11.02 10.05
N SER A 178 -0.41 -12.05 9.41
CA SER A 178 0.89 -11.96 8.74
C SER A 178 0.89 -11.04 7.51
N ARG A 179 -0.29 -10.77 6.95
CA ARG A 179 -0.49 -9.87 5.81
C ARG A 179 -0.73 -8.41 6.22
N LEU A 180 -0.92 -8.14 7.51
CA LEU A 180 -1.37 -6.85 8.02
C LEU A 180 -0.29 -6.17 8.84
N ILE A 181 0.14 -4.98 8.42
CA ILE A 181 1.00 -4.09 9.21
C ILE A 181 0.29 -2.77 9.48
N THR A 182 0.63 -2.11 10.57
CA THR A 182 0.03 -0.83 10.98
C THR A 182 1.10 0.22 11.14
N ILE A 183 0.78 1.46 10.77
CA ILE A 183 1.62 2.64 10.98
C ILE A 183 0.73 3.81 11.40
N GLY A 184 1.09 4.47 12.50
CA GLY A 184 0.56 5.78 12.85
C GLY A 184 1.46 6.86 12.26
N PHE A 185 0.89 7.78 11.52
CA PHE A 185 1.58 8.96 11.00
C PHE A 185 1.22 10.24 11.75
N GLY A 186 0.21 10.18 12.64
CA GLY A 186 -0.29 11.39 13.27
C GLY A 186 -0.61 12.46 12.24
N MET A 187 -0.13 13.68 12.47
CA MET A 187 -0.31 14.83 11.58
C MET A 187 0.83 15.06 10.58
N SER A 188 1.81 14.14 10.51
CA SER A 188 3.04 14.35 9.71
C SER A 188 2.85 14.23 8.20
N GLN A 189 1.73 13.66 7.74
CA GLN A 189 1.45 13.47 6.32
C GLN A 189 0.08 14.03 5.92
N PRO A 190 -0.09 15.35 5.90
CA PRO A 190 -1.33 15.97 5.48
C PRO A 190 -1.55 15.82 3.97
N VAL A 191 -2.81 15.63 3.56
CA VAL A 191 -3.25 15.60 2.15
C VAL A 191 -4.03 16.85 1.76
N ALA A 192 -4.37 17.68 2.74
CA ALA A 192 -5.10 18.94 2.57
C ALA A 192 -4.64 19.99 3.60
N ASP A 193 -5.06 21.23 3.39
CA ASP A 193 -4.71 22.35 4.27
C ASP A 193 -5.37 22.22 5.64
N ASN A 194 -4.56 22.12 6.69
CA ASN A 194 -5.00 22.05 8.08
C ASN A 194 -5.62 23.35 8.62
N GLN A 195 -5.48 24.47 7.92
CA GLN A 195 -6.07 25.73 8.33
C GLN A 195 -7.59 25.75 8.13
N THR A 196 -8.11 24.95 7.21
CA THR A 196 -9.54 24.83 6.92
C THR A 196 -10.15 23.61 7.58
N GLU A 197 -11.41 23.67 8.03
CA GLU A 197 -12.11 22.51 8.60
C GLU A 197 -12.28 21.40 7.55
N ALA A 198 -12.60 21.77 6.31
CA ALA A 198 -12.69 20.80 5.20
C ALA A 198 -11.36 20.06 4.96
N GLY A 199 -10.24 20.78 5.05
CA GLY A 199 -8.92 20.16 4.90
C GLY A 199 -8.56 19.28 6.10
N ARG A 200 -8.86 19.70 7.33
CA ARG A 200 -8.68 18.86 8.53
C ARG A 200 -9.49 17.58 8.44
N GLN A 201 -10.72 17.64 7.95
CA GLN A 201 -11.56 16.46 7.75
C GLN A 201 -10.93 15.45 6.77
N LEU A 202 -10.29 15.93 5.70
CA LEU A 202 -9.56 15.07 4.75
C LEU A 202 -8.28 14.48 5.37
N ASN A 203 -7.64 15.21 6.29
CA ASN A 203 -6.45 14.73 6.97
C ASN A 203 -6.79 13.66 8.02
N ARG A 204 -7.93 13.74 8.69
CA ARG A 204 -8.44 12.69 9.59
C ARG A 204 -8.92 11.49 8.77
N ARG A 205 -8.01 10.54 8.52
CA ARG A 205 -8.30 9.36 7.68
C ARG A 205 -7.56 8.11 8.15
N VAL A 206 -8.06 6.96 7.70
CA VAL A 206 -7.31 5.69 7.71
C VAL A 206 -7.17 5.22 6.27
N THR A 207 -5.95 4.93 5.86
CA THR A 207 -5.63 4.45 4.51
C THR A 207 -5.11 3.02 4.57
N MET A 208 -5.68 2.13 3.78
CA MET A 208 -5.18 0.78 3.56
C MET A 208 -4.46 0.76 2.21
N ARG A 209 -3.16 0.46 2.24
CA ARG A 209 -2.36 0.24 1.04
C ARG A 209 -2.24 -1.25 0.80
N ILE A 210 -2.82 -1.71 -0.28
CA ILE A 210 -2.91 -3.11 -0.67
C ILE A 210 -1.93 -3.32 -1.82
N ALA A 211 -0.93 -4.18 -1.60
CA ALA A 211 0.10 -4.50 -2.56
C ALA A 211 0.20 -6.01 -2.77
N PRO A 212 0.52 -6.50 -3.98
CA PRO A 212 0.67 -7.92 -4.23
C PRO A 212 1.84 -8.49 -3.41
N ILE A 213 1.69 -9.75 -2.98
CA ILE A 213 2.80 -10.56 -2.43
C ILE A 213 3.60 -11.04 -3.63
N GLY A 214 4.89 -10.71 -3.66
CA GLY A 214 5.79 -11.14 -4.73
C GLY A 214 6.25 -12.57 -4.55
#